data_725dac67d7b26effd8e1f1333d62275f
#
_entry.id   725dac67d7b26effd8e1f1333d62275f
#
_cell.length_a   1.000
_cell.length_b   1.000
_cell.length_c   1.000
_cell.angle_alpha   90.00
_cell.angle_beta   90.00
_cell.angle_gamma   90.00
#
_symmetry.space_group_name_H-M   'P 1'
#
loop_
_entity.id
_entity.type
_entity.pdbx_description
1 polymer ?
#
loop_
_entity_poly.entity_id
_entity_poly.type
_entity_poly.pdbx_seq_one_letter_code
_entity_poly.pdbx_strand_id
1 'polypeptide(L)'
;ANQLELLQTAEAVAREKMIDPELVIQAMEDSLARAAKSRYGAEMDIRVKIDRKTGRASFTRVRTVTEDDLIENHHAQITVKQAKSYLADPQIGDEVIDEVPPVDLGRIAAQSAKQVILQKVREAERDRQFEEFKDRKGTIINGAVKREEYGNIIVDIGRGEAILRRNEKIGRESYRPNDRIRCYIKEIGRAHV
;
A
#
# COMPACT_ATOMS: atom_id res chain seq x y z
N ALA A 1 16.65 18.28 0.26
CA ALA A 1 15.90 18.06 1.52
C ALA A 1 16.72 17.13 2.40
N ASN A 2 16.87 17.48 3.66
CA ASN A 2 17.56 16.67 4.65
C ASN A 2 16.80 15.34 4.85
N GLN A 3 17.49 14.21 4.76
CA GLN A 3 16.90 12.88 4.92
C GLN A 3 16.23 12.71 6.30
N LEU A 4 16.82 13.26 7.34
CA LEU A 4 16.23 13.24 8.69
C LEU A 4 14.93 14.06 8.75
N GLU A 5 14.91 15.20 8.12
CA GLU A 5 13.72 16.06 8.07
C GLU A 5 12.54 15.38 7.34
N LEU A 6 12.82 14.70 6.23
CA LEU A 6 11.82 13.89 5.53
C LEU A 6 11.25 12.79 6.42
N LEU A 7 12.11 12.05 7.11
CA LEU A 7 11.70 10.99 8.04
C LEU A 7 10.84 11.55 9.18
N GLN A 8 11.28 12.62 9.81
CA GLN A 8 10.56 13.25 10.92
C GLN A 8 9.20 13.80 10.50
N THR A 9 9.12 14.40 9.32
CA THR A 9 7.85 14.88 8.75
C THR A 9 6.90 13.72 8.49
N ALA A 10 7.36 12.64 7.88
CA ALA A 10 6.54 11.45 7.65
C ALA A 10 6.03 10.83 8.95
N GLU A 11 6.88 10.71 9.96
CA GLU A 11 6.49 10.21 11.29
C GLU A 11 5.46 11.11 11.96
N ALA A 12 5.66 12.43 11.92
CA ALA A 12 4.75 13.39 12.55
C ALA A 12 3.35 13.36 11.91
N VAL A 13 3.28 13.33 10.58
CA VAL A 13 1.99 13.23 9.86
C VAL A 13 1.30 11.90 10.13
N ALA A 14 2.05 10.80 10.15
CA ALA A 14 1.49 9.50 10.48
C ALA A 14 0.87 9.48 11.88
N ARG A 15 1.55 10.00 12.88
CA ARG A 15 1.03 10.10 14.26
C ARG A 15 -0.21 10.99 14.35
N GLU A 16 -0.21 12.13 13.67
CA GLU A 16 -1.37 13.03 13.61
C GLU A 16 -2.61 12.31 13.05
N LYS A 17 -2.43 11.42 12.08
CA LYS A 17 -3.50 10.63 11.45
C LYS A 17 -3.77 9.29 12.15
N MET A 18 -3.16 9.03 13.29
CA MET A 18 -3.27 7.77 14.04
C MET A 18 -2.81 6.53 13.26
N ILE A 19 -1.80 6.71 12.44
CA ILE A 19 -1.15 5.65 11.66
C ILE A 19 0.17 5.30 12.34
N ASP A 20 0.50 3.99 12.43
CA ASP A 20 1.79 3.56 12.92
C ASP A 20 2.90 4.08 11.98
N PRO A 21 3.81 4.93 12.48
CA PRO A 21 4.90 5.47 11.66
C PRO A 21 5.77 4.39 11.02
N GLU A 22 5.91 3.24 11.66
CA GLU A 22 6.71 2.13 11.14
C GLU A 22 6.17 1.58 9.82
N LEU A 23 4.86 1.54 9.65
CA LEU A 23 4.23 1.14 8.37
C LEU A 23 4.61 2.09 7.23
N VAL A 24 4.65 3.38 7.52
CA VAL A 24 5.03 4.40 6.53
C VAL A 24 6.50 4.27 6.17
N ILE A 25 7.37 4.08 7.14
CA ILE A 25 8.81 3.94 6.92
C ILE A 25 9.13 2.65 6.14
N GLN A 26 8.48 1.54 6.46
CA GLN A 26 8.62 0.29 5.70
C GLN A 26 8.19 0.45 4.24
N ALA A 27 7.11 1.17 3.99
CA ALA A 27 6.67 1.45 2.62
C ALA A 27 7.66 2.35 1.86
N MET A 28 8.28 3.30 2.55
CA MET A 28 9.38 4.11 1.98
C MET A 28 10.57 3.21 1.62
N GLU A 29 10.98 2.33 2.51
CA GLU A 29 12.06 1.37 2.27
C GLU A 29 11.78 0.48 1.07
N ASP A 30 10.57 -0.07 0.96
CA ASP A 30 10.14 -0.92 -0.16
C ASP A 30 10.14 -0.17 -1.49
N SER A 31 9.68 1.05 -1.51
CA SER A 31 9.67 1.89 -2.72
C SER A 31 11.08 2.26 -3.18
N LEU A 32 11.97 2.57 -2.23
CA LEU A 32 13.38 2.83 -2.51
C LEU A 32 14.07 1.57 -3.04
N ALA A 33 13.76 0.40 -2.48
CA ALA A 33 14.31 -0.88 -2.95
C ALA A 33 13.88 -1.18 -4.39
N ARG A 34 12.59 -0.99 -4.71
CA ARG A 34 12.10 -1.17 -6.09
C ARG A 34 12.76 -0.22 -7.09
N ALA A 35 12.93 1.03 -6.71
CA ALA A 35 13.59 2.03 -7.56
C ALA A 35 15.08 1.74 -7.74
N ALA A 36 15.78 1.34 -6.70
CA ALA A 36 17.17 0.93 -6.76
C ALA A 36 17.34 -0.34 -7.62
N LYS A 37 16.44 -1.29 -7.48
CA LYS A 37 16.39 -2.52 -8.28
C LYS A 37 16.19 -2.23 -9.76
N SER A 38 15.34 -1.26 -10.09
CA SER A 38 15.17 -0.78 -11.47
C SER A 38 16.44 -0.16 -12.05
N ARG A 39 17.26 0.48 -11.21
CA ARG A 39 18.50 1.12 -11.62
C ARG A 39 19.68 0.15 -11.72
N TYR A 40 19.85 -0.73 -10.73
CA TYR A 40 21.00 -1.65 -10.65
C TYR A 40 20.80 -2.97 -11.40
N GLY A 41 19.58 -3.43 -11.49
CA GLY A 41 19.21 -4.68 -12.17
C GLY A 41 18.00 -5.33 -11.52
N ALA A 42 16.99 -5.64 -12.34
CA ALA A 42 15.73 -6.23 -11.88
C ALA A 42 15.88 -7.62 -11.24
N GLU A 43 16.96 -8.31 -11.57
CA GLU A 43 17.25 -9.66 -11.06
C GLU A 43 17.98 -9.65 -9.71
N MET A 44 18.47 -8.50 -9.25
CA MET A 44 19.14 -8.34 -7.97
C MET A 44 18.13 -8.30 -6.83
N ASP A 45 18.49 -8.87 -5.69
CA ASP A 45 17.77 -8.66 -4.42
C ASP A 45 18.39 -7.44 -3.71
N ILE A 46 17.80 -6.29 -3.94
CA ILE A 46 18.21 -5.03 -3.32
C ILE A 46 17.29 -4.75 -2.13
N ARG A 47 17.89 -4.51 -0.97
CA ARG A 47 17.18 -4.15 0.25
C ARG A 47 17.61 -2.77 0.71
N VAL A 48 16.67 -2.01 1.25
CA VAL A 48 16.90 -0.67 1.77
C VAL A 48 16.45 -0.62 3.22
N LYS A 49 17.29 -0.06 4.05
CA LYS A 49 17.01 0.23 5.45
C LYS A 49 17.21 1.70 5.72
N ILE A 50 16.21 2.35 6.30
CA ILE A 50 16.30 3.74 6.76
C ILE A 50 16.64 3.74 8.25
N ASP A 51 17.74 4.37 8.61
CA ASP A 51 18.09 4.56 10.03
C ASP A 51 17.07 5.51 10.67
N ARG A 52 16.38 5.03 11.71
CA ARG A 52 15.32 5.79 12.38
C ARG A 52 15.81 7.02 13.13
N LYS A 53 17.10 7.08 13.46
CA LYS A 53 17.72 8.20 14.19
C LYS A 53 18.26 9.26 13.24
N THR A 54 18.90 8.84 12.16
CA THR A 54 19.60 9.75 11.24
C THR A 54 18.83 10.03 9.95
N GLY A 55 17.82 9.22 9.62
CA GLY A 55 17.11 9.27 8.36
C GLY A 55 17.90 8.74 7.16
N ARG A 56 19.10 8.23 7.38
CA ARG A 56 20.00 7.75 6.33
C ARG A 56 19.53 6.40 5.79
N ALA A 57 19.44 6.29 4.48
CA ALA A 57 19.11 5.05 3.80
C ALA A 57 20.39 4.27 3.46
N SER A 58 20.40 2.98 3.83
CA SER A 58 21.45 2.02 3.46
C SER A 58 20.90 1.09 2.37
N PHE A 59 21.66 0.94 1.29
CA PHE A 59 21.31 0.08 0.16
C PHE A 59 22.24 -1.13 0.17
N THR A 60 21.65 -2.32 0.18
CA THR A 60 22.39 -3.59 0.19
C THR A 60 21.89 -4.52 -0.90
N ARG A 61 22.83 -5.27 -1.48
CA ARG A 61 22.52 -6.41 -2.34
C ARG A 61 22.63 -7.69 -1.51
N VAL A 62 21.62 -8.54 -1.59
CA VAL A 62 21.58 -9.81 -0.88
C VAL A 62 21.64 -10.95 -1.88
N ARG A 63 22.50 -11.94 -1.60
CA ARG A 63 22.54 -13.21 -2.33
C ARG A 63 22.34 -14.35 -1.33
N THR A 64 21.35 -15.18 -1.57
CA THR A 64 21.03 -16.30 -0.69
C THR A 64 21.84 -17.54 -1.08
N VAL A 65 22.46 -18.19 -0.12
CA VAL A 65 23.19 -19.43 -0.32
C VAL A 65 22.20 -20.54 -0.70
N THR A 66 22.36 -21.10 -1.88
CA THR A 66 21.45 -22.06 -2.50
C THR A 66 22.23 -23.28 -2.98
N GLU A 67 21.60 -24.44 -3.03
CA GLU A 67 22.19 -25.64 -3.63
C GLU A 67 22.53 -25.39 -5.11
N ASP A 68 23.65 -25.91 -5.56
CA ASP A 68 24.21 -25.60 -6.89
C ASP A 68 23.24 -25.91 -8.04
N ASP A 69 22.50 -27.01 -7.94
CA ASP A 69 21.51 -27.44 -8.92
C ASP A 69 20.14 -26.70 -8.84
N LEU A 70 19.94 -25.93 -7.78
CA LEU A 70 18.70 -25.14 -7.57
C LEU A 70 18.89 -23.64 -7.85
N ILE A 71 20.09 -23.23 -8.29
CA ILE A 71 20.32 -21.83 -8.63
C ILE A 71 19.64 -21.48 -9.96
N GLU A 72 18.68 -20.58 -9.88
CA GLU A 72 17.95 -20.03 -11.03
C GLU A 72 18.43 -18.63 -11.40
N ASN A 73 18.90 -17.87 -10.41
CA ASN A 73 19.30 -16.47 -10.55
C ASN A 73 20.61 -16.20 -9.82
N HIS A 74 21.71 -16.14 -10.56
CA HIS A 74 23.04 -15.86 -10.00
C HIS A 74 23.23 -14.44 -9.44
N HIS A 75 22.32 -13.52 -9.71
CA HIS A 75 22.35 -12.18 -9.14
C HIS A 75 21.81 -12.12 -7.71
N ALA A 76 20.93 -13.04 -7.34
CA ALA A 76 20.30 -13.12 -6.03
C ALA A 76 20.61 -14.42 -5.26
N GLN A 77 21.33 -15.37 -5.89
CA GLN A 77 21.69 -16.66 -5.32
C GLN A 77 23.18 -16.94 -5.50
N ILE A 78 23.74 -17.67 -4.59
CA ILE A 78 25.18 -18.01 -4.58
C ILE A 78 25.38 -19.43 -4.07
N THR A 79 26.37 -20.16 -4.60
CA THR A 79 26.68 -21.50 -4.12
C THR A 79 27.38 -21.46 -2.75
N VAL A 80 27.33 -22.57 -2.01
CA VAL A 80 28.07 -22.71 -0.75
C VAL A 80 29.58 -22.49 -0.97
N LYS A 81 30.12 -23.02 -2.06
CA LYS A 81 31.54 -22.88 -2.41
C LYS A 81 31.94 -21.42 -2.62
N GLN A 82 31.13 -20.68 -3.38
CA GLN A 82 31.38 -19.25 -3.61
C GLN A 82 31.18 -18.41 -2.34
N ALA A 83 30.21 -18.77 -1.52
CA ALA A 83 29.91 -18.09 -0.25
C ALA A 83 31.04 -18.21 0.78
N LYS A 84 31.92 -19.20 0.68
CA LYS A 84 33.09 -19.34 1.56
C LYS A 84 34.06 -18.17 1.48
N SER A 85 34.05 -17.41 0.39
CA SER A 85 34.84 -16.19 0.26
C SER A 85 34.29 -15.03 1.09
N TYR A 86 33.07 -15.12 1.56
CA TYR A 86 32.35 -14.05 2.28
C TYR A 86 31.96 -14.45 3.71
N LEU A 87 31.67 -15.74 3.94
CA LEU A 87 31.21 -16.28 5.23
C LEU A 87 32.15 -17.37 5.70
N ALA A 88 32.34 -17.48 7.02
CA ALA A 88 33.25 -18.46 7.61
C ALA A 88 32.77 -19.91 7.46
N ASP A 89 31.47 -20.17 7.65
CA ASP A 89 30.84 -21.48 7.51
C ASP A 89 29.45 -21.33 6.90
N PRO A 90 29.38 -21.10 5.57
CA PRO A 90 28.11 -20.85 4.90
C PRO A 90 27.22 -22.10 4.87
N GLN A 91 25.97 -21.93 5.26
CA GLN A 91 24.91 -22.91 5.21
C GLN A 91 23.86 -22.51 4.18
N ILE A 92 23.13 -23.49 3.63
CA ILE A 92 21.99 -23.22 2.75
C ILE A 92 20.97 -22.30 3.47
N GLY A 93 20.56 -21.24 2.81
CA GLY A 93 19.67 -20.23 3.38
C GLY A 93 20.36 -19.04 4.02
N ASP A 94 21.68 -19.10 4.24
CA ASP A 94 22.44 -17.94 4.70
C ASP A 94 22.46 -16.83 3.64
N GLU A 95 22.65 -15.60 4.09
CA GLU A 95 22.66 -14.43 3.20
C GLU A 95 24.07 -13.82 3.13
N VAL A 96 24.52 -13.57 1.91
CA VAL A 96 25.72 -12.75 1.66
C VAL A 96 25.26 -11.35 1.32
N ILE A 97 25.66 -10.38 2.14
CA ILE A 97 25.19 -9.00 2.06
C ILE A 97 26.36 -8.10 1.65
N ASP A 98 26.18 -7.39 0.53
CA ASP A 98 27.12 -6.39 0.06
C ASP A 98 26.48 -5.01 0.06
N GLU A 99 27.20 -3.98 0.45
CA GLU A 99 26.76 -2.61 0.29
C GLU A 99 26.82 -2.20 -1.19
N VAL A 100 25.80 -1.48 -1.64
CA VAL A 100 25.78 -0.85 -2.95
C VAL A 100 25.74 0.66 -2.80
N PRO A 101 26.24 1.42 -3.80
CA PRO A 101 26.21 2.87 -3.71
C PRO A 101 24.82 3.42 -3.47
N PRO A 102 24.64 4.38 -2.56
CA PRO A 102 23.34 4.97 -2.30
C PRO A 102 22.85 5.77 -3.52
N VAL A 103 21.54 5.73 -3.73
CA VAL A 103 20.87 6.53 -4.75
C VAL A 103 20.02 7.58 -4.06
N ASP A 104 20.07 8.82 -4.53
CA ASP A 104 19.17 9.86 -4.04
C ASP A 104 17.76 9.66 -4.62
N LEU A 105 16.92 9.07 -3.82
CA LEU A 105 15.53 8.76 -4.16
C LEU A 105 14.56 9.47 -3.21
N GLY A 106 14.94 10.65 -2.71
CA GLY A 106 14.15 11.42 -1.75
C GLY A 106 12.72 11.71 -2.21
N ARG A 107 12.51 12.01 -3.49
CA ARG A 107 11.17 12.22 -4.05
C ARG A 107 10.33 10.95 -4.02
N ILE A 108 10.93 9.80 -4.33
CA ILE A 108 10.24 8.51 -4.32
C ILE A 108 9.83 8.15 -2.90
N ALA A 109 10.72 8.34 -1.93
CA ALA A 109 10.42 8.12 -0.52
C ALA A 109 9.28 9.03 -0.02
N ALA A 110 9.32 10.31 -0.37
CA ALA A 110 8.29 11.29 0.01
C ALA A 110 6.93 10.94 -0.60
N GLN A 111 6.88 10.59 -1.88
CA GLN A 111 5.64 10.17 -2.53
C GLN A 111 5.09 8.87 -1.97
N SER A 112 5.95 7.91 -1.67
CA SER A 112 5.56 6.65 -1.04
C SER A 112 4.94 6.86 0.33
N ALA A 113 5.56 7.69 1.17
CA ALA A 113 5.01 8.07 2.47
C ALA A 113 3.62 8.69 2.34
N LYS A 114 3.46 9.66 1.43
CA LYS A 114 2.18 10.31 1.16
C LYS A 114 1.11 9.32 0.71
N GLN A 115 1.43 8.42 -0.21
CA GLN A 115 0.47 7.43 -0.72
C GLN A 115 -0.01 6.48 0.37
N VAL A 116 0.90 5.97 1.20
CA VAL A 116 0.55 5.07 2.30
C VAL A 116 -0.32 5.77 3.34
N ILE A 117 0.01 7.00 3.71
CA ILE A 117 -0.79 7.79 4.65
C ILE A 117 -2.20 8.01 4.08
N LEU A 118 -2.33 8.44 2.83
CA LEU A 118 -3.63 8.63 2.18
C LEU A 118 -4.44 7.35 2.12
N GLN A 119 -3.80 6.23 1.78
CA GLN A 119 -4.46 4.93 1.72
C GLN A 119 -4.97 4.49 3.09
N LYS A 120 -4.15 4.65 4.14
CA LYS A 120 -4.54 4.30 5.51
C LYS A 120 -5.67 5.18 6.04
N VAL A 121 -5.65 6.46 5.73
CA VAL A 121 -6.76 7.37 6.06
C VAL A 121 -8.06 6.94 5.38
N ARG A 122 -8.00 6.56 4.09
CA ARG A 122 -9.17 6.06 3.36
C ARG A 122 -9.69 4.74 3.93
N GLU A 123 -8.81 3.80 4.28
CA GLU A 123 -9.19 2.55 4.92
C GLU A 123 -9.89 2.79 6.27
N ALA A 124 -9.34 3.65 7.10
CA ALA A 124 -9.94 4.00 8.39
C ALA A 124 -11.31 4.67 8.22
N GLU A 125 -11.47 5.52 7.22
CA GLU A 125 -12.74 6.16 6.91
C GLU A 125 -13.79 5.17 6.41
N ARG A 126 -13.40 4.23 5.55
CA ARG A 126 -14.27 3.12 5.09
C ARG A 126 -14.71 2.23 6.25
N ASP A 127 -13.78 1.88 7.14
CA ASP A 127 -14.11 1.08 8.32
C ASP A 127 -15.09 1.80 9.24
N ARG A 128 -14.92 3.10 9.42
CA ARG A 128 -15.87 3.92 10.19
C ARG A 128 -17.24 3.99 9.53
N GLN A 129 -17.30 4.15 8.21
CA GLN A 129 -18.56 4.14 7.46
C GLN A 129 -19.25 2.78 7.56
N PHE A 130 -18.48 1.70 7.42
CA PHE A 130 -19.01 0.35 7.58
C PHE A 130 -19.58 0.13 8.98
N GLU A 131 -18.87 0.52 10.04
CA GLU A 131 -19.33 0.43 11.42
C GLU A 131 -20.63 1.23 11.66
N GLU A 132 -20.77 2.40 11.04
CA GLU A 132 -21.96 3.23 11.14
C GLU A 132 -23.19 2.56 10.50
N PHE A 133 -23.02 1.85 9.39
CA PHE A 133 -24.14 1.29 8.62
C PHE A 133 -24.37 -0.21 8.83
N LYS A 134 -23.43 -0.95 9.44
CA LYS A 134 -23.49 -2.42 9.55
C LYS A 134 -24.79 -2.96 10.17
N ASP A 135 -25.37 -2.23 11.13
CA ASP A 135 -26.60 -2.61 11.83
C ASP A 135 -27.88 -2.05 11.18
N ARG A 136 -27.73 -1.34 10.06
CA ARG A 136 -28.85 -0.71 9.33
C ARG A 136 -29.38 -1.55 8.17
N LYS A 137 -28.83 -2.73 7.96
CA LYS A 137 -29.38 -3.69 6.99
C LYS A 137 -30.85 -3.97 7.31
N GLY A 138 -31.70 -3.93 6.28
CA GLY A 138 -33.12 -4.13 6.46
C GLY A 138 -33.90 -2.87 6.81
N THR A 139 -33.26 -1.71 6.85
CA THR A 139 -33.91 -0.42 7.09
C THR A 139 -34.07 0.40 5.82
N ILE A 140 -34.97 1.37 5.87
CA ILE A 140 -35.17 2.33 4.78
C ILE A 140 -34.26 3.54 5.00
N ILE A 141 -33.60 3.98 3.96
CA ILE A 141 -32.75 5.16 3.94
C ILE A 141 -33.16 6.12 2.84
N ASN A 142 -33.05 7.42 3.11
CA ASN A 142 -33.23 8.47 2.15
C ASN A 142 -31.87 8.88 1.58
N GLY A 143 -31.80 9.09 0.29
CA GLY A 143 -30.58 9.54 -0.36
C GLY A 143 -30.88 10.39 -1.58
N ALA A 144 -29.86 10.96 -2.16
CA ALA A 144 -29.90 11.73 -3.41
C ALA A 144 -29.11 11.02 -4.49
N VAL A 145 -29.65 10.91 -5.68
CA VAL A 145 -28.95 10.36 -6.84
C VAL A 145 -27.74 11.25 -7.14
N LYS A 146 -26.56 10.63 -7.21
CA LYS A 146 -25.31 11.31 -7.50
C LYS A 146 -24.93 11.21 -8.98
N ARG A 147 -24.89 10.00 -9.50
CA ARG A 147 -24.58 9.69 -10.91
C ARG A 147 -25.01 8.30 -11.29
N GLU A 148 -24.98 8.02 -12.55
CA GLU A 148 -25.13 6.66 -13.09
C GLU A 148 -23.77 6.14 -13.57
N GLU A 149 -23.43 4.90 -13.20
CA GLU A 149 -22.23 4.21 -13.61
C GLU A 149 -22.58 2.79 -14.08
N TYR A 150 -22.33 2.50 -15.35
CA TYR A 150 -22.61 1.18 -15.94
C TYR A 150 -24.04 0.66 -15.72
N GLY A 151 -25.00 1.57 -15.73
CA GLY A 151 -26.40 1.26 -15.48
C GLY A 151 -26.79 1.17 -14.01
N ASN A 152 -25.84 1.27 -13.09
CA ASN A 152 -26.09 1.35 -11.66
C ASN A 152 -26.22 2.81 -11.23
N ILE A 153 -27.04 3.07 -10.22
CA ILE A 153 -27.20 4.42 -9.66
C ILE A 153 -26.36 4.53 -8.37
N ILE A 154 -25.50 5.51 -8.34
CA ILE A 154 -24.76 5.88 -7.13
C ILE A 154 -25.56 6.90 -6.34
N VAL A 155 -25.86 6.59 -5.10
CA VAL A 155 -26.73 7.36 -4.22
C VAL A 155 -25.91 7.92 -3.06
N ASP A 156 -25.98 9.22 -2.88
CA ASP A 156 -25.43 9.88 -1.70
C ASP A 156 -26.39 9.73 -0.53
N ILE A 157 -25.94 9.07 0.54
CA ILE A 157 -26.72 8.83 1.76
C ILE A 157 -26.23 9.65 2.96
N GLY A 158 -25.48 10.72 2.68
CA GLY A 158 -24.95 11.66 3.67
C GLY A 158 -23.51 11.32 4.06
N ARG A 159 -23.28 10.28 4.85
CA ARG A 159 -21.94 9.88 5.31
C ARG A 159 -21.30 8.73 4.51
N GLY A 160 -21.87 8.41 3.37
CA GLY A 160 -21.38 7.37 2.50
C GLY A 160 -22.13 7.34 1.19
N GLU A 161 -21.77 6.39 0.36
CA GLU A 161 -22.40 6.14 -0.91
C GLU A 161 -23.06 4.76 -0.91
N ALA A 162 -24.24 4.66 -1.52
CA ALA A 162 -24.93 3.41 -1.79
C ALA A 162 -24.98 3.16 -3.30
N ILE A 163 -25.07 1.91 -3.68
CA ILE A 163 -25.25 1.50 -5.05
C ILE A 163 -26.63 0.86 -5.24
N LEU A 164 -27.44 1.43 -6.11
CA LEU A 164 -28.67 0.83 -6.61
C LEU A 164 -28.35 0.10 -7.92
N ARG A 165 -28.28 -1.21 -7.85
CA ARG A 165 -27.88 -2.02 -9.00
C ARG A 165 -28.95 -1.97 -10.10
N ARG A 166 -28.50 -2.13 -11.33
CA ARG A 166 -29.36 -2.09 -12.53
C ARG A 166 -30.59 -2.99 -12.42
N ASN A 167 -30.44 -4.19 -11.89
CA ASN A 167 -31.52 -5.15 -11.71
C ASN A 167 -32.47 -4.86 -10.55
N GLU A 168 -32.12 -3.91 -9.70
CA GLU A 168 -32.93 -3.48 -8.55
C GLU A 168 -33.67 -2.15 -8.84
N LYS A 169 -33.44 -1.54 -9.99
CA LYS A 169 -34.10 -0.31 -10.42
C LYS A 169 -35.56 -0.60 -10.78
N ILE A 170 -36.46 0.35 -10.48
CA ILE A 170 -37.83 0.30 -10.93
C ILE A 170 -37.85 0.77 -12.39
N GLY A 171 -38.23 -0.11 -13.31
CA GLY A 171 -38.06 0.06 -14.76
C GLY A 171 -38.80 1.24 -15.38
N ARG A 172 -39.76 1.83 -14.68
CA ARG A 172 -40.52 3.01 -15.13
C ARG A 172 -40.05 4.32 -14.51
N GLU A 173 -39.11 4.26 -13.61
CA GLU A 173 -38.55 5.45 -12.95
C GLU A 173 -37.28 5.90 -13.64
N SER A 174 -37.15 7.22 -13.78
CA SER A 174 -35.88 7.85 -14.18
C SER A 174 -35.14 8.36 -12.95
N TYR A 175 -33.84 8.12 -12.94
CA TYR A 175 -32.97 8.55 -11.84
C TYR A 175 -32.01 9.61 -12.34
N ARG A 176 -32.32 10.88 -12.07
CA ARG A 176 -31.49 12.03 -12.47
C ARG A 176 -30.63 12.50 -11.31
N PRO A 177 -29.45 13.07 -11.56
CA PRO A 177 -28.66 13.67 -10.51
C PRO A 177 -29.47 14.64 -9.63
N ASN A 178 -29.27 14.56 -8.32
CA ASN A 178 -29.99 15.29 -7.28
C ASN A 178 -31.44 14.87 -6.99
N ASP A 179 -31.98 13.89 -7.70
CA ASP A 179 -33.28 13.32 -7.33
C ASP A 179 -33.19 12.67 -5.95
N ARG A 180 -34.18 12.91 -5.11
CA ARG A 180 -34.29 12.24 -3.81
C ARG A 180 -35.00 10.91 -3.98
N ILE A 181 -34.40 9.86 -3.39
CA ILE A 181 -34.96 8.52 -3.44
C ILE A 181 -34.96 7.90 -2.05
N ARG A 182 -35.92 6.97 -1.84
CA ARG A 182 -35.99 6.13 -0.65
C ARG A 182 -35.61 4.72 -1.05
N CYS A 183 -34.67 4.15 -0.36
CA CYS A 183 -34.16 2.83 -0.68
C CYS A 183 -34.14 1.94 0.57
N TYR A 184 -34.33 0.64 0.34
CA TYR A 184 -34.16 -0.39 1.35
C TYR A 184 -32.72 -0.90 1.33
N ILE A 185 -32.05 -0.93 2.46
CA ILE A 185 -30.69 -1.44 2.60
C ILE A 185 -30.73 -2.96 2.58
N LYS A 186 -30.36 -3.54 1.47
CA LYS A 186 -30.34 -4.98 1.23
C LYS A 186 -29.09 -5.63 1.76
N GLU A 187 -27.96 -5.04 1.48
CA GLU A 187 -26.64 -5.49 1.91
C GLU A 187 -25.75 -4.31 2.23
N ILE A 188 -24.78 -4.54 3.10
CA ILE A 188 -23.73 -3.59 3.43
C ILE A 188 -22.40 -4.25 3.09
N GLY A 189 -21.72 -3.70 2.10
CA GLY A 189 -20.41 -4.14 1.65
C GLY A 189 -19.34 -3.13 1.99
N ARG A 190 -18.08 -3.59 2.06
CA ARG A 190 -16.93 -2.70 2.02
C ARG A 190 -16.67 -2.32 0.57
N ALA A 191 -16.41 -1.04 0.30
CA ALA A 191 -16.01 -0.62 -1.02
C ALA A 191 -14.72 -1.34 -1.44
N HIS A 192 -14.79 -2.11 -2.51
CA HIS A 192 -13.62 -2.67 -3.14
C HIS A 192 -13.05 -1.62 -4.12
N VAL A 193 -11.75 -1.40 -4.02
CA VAL A 193 -10.98 -0.62 -4.99
C VAL A 193 -10.45 -1.53 -6.07
#